data_d6d3e582ff64e20bd09346eeb4b5e9e9
#
_entry.id   d6d3e582ff64e20bd09346eeb4b5e9e9
#
_cell.length_a   1.000
_cell.length_b   1.000
_cell.length_c   1.000
_cell.angle_alpha   90.00
_cell.angle_beta   90.00
_cell.angle_gamma   90.00
#
_symmetry.space_group_name_H-M   'P 1'
#
loop_
_entity.id
_entity.type
_entity.pdbx_description
1 polymer ?
#
loop_
_entity_poly.entity_id
_entity_poly.type
_entity_poly.pdbx_seq_one_letter_code
_entity_poly.pdbx_strand_id
1 'polypeptide(L)'
;DKIEIKTALTQIFHEVQPVRGFQSSMDLISTIGVGKSEKIDLKIIWPSGKTKIINGLAVNSLYEFEEANADFIEEKQSEKKLIFKKDIQDYFPIHKENNFVDFHSDRLNYHMLSTQGPKISIADLNGDGKNDIVFPGAKGFASQILFSQGDKWISNEKNNELLEKNNESEHIESAILDVDNDGDLDIYMTSGGVETSIYSTSLYDVLLLNDGSGVFSRSDQNLPDDNHKISSESVSYADIDSEGDFDLFIGERSKI
;
A
#
# COMPACT_ATOMS: atom_id res chain seq x y z
N ASP A 1 18.84 11.69 16.94
CA ASP A 1 20.29 11.56 16.67
C ASP A 1 20.57 10.16 16.17
N LYS A 2 21.54 10.01 15.26
CA LYS A 2 22.03 8.72 14.79
C LYS A 2 23.46 8.51 15.25
N ILE A 3 23.74 7.33 15.75
CA ILE A 3 25.06 6.94 16.24
C ILE A 3 25.54 5.72 15.44
N GLU A 4 26.69 5.86 14.82
CA GLU A 4 27.38 4.76 14.14
C GLU A 4 28.65 4.44 14.92
N ILE A 5 28.82 3.17 15.29
CA ILE A 5 29.99 2.68 15.99
C ILE A 5 30.66 1.63 15.14
N LYS A 6 31.93 1.80 14.86
CA LYS A 6 32.74 0.80 14.18
C LYS A 6 33.76 0.21 15.15
N THR A 7 33.72 -1.10 15.25
CA THR A 7 34.71 -1.90 15.95
C THR A 7 35.62 -2.63 14.95
N ALA A 8 36.62 -3.35 15.42
CA ALA A 8 37.45 -4.17 14.56
C ALA A 8 36.66 -5.28 13.84
N LEU A 9 35.53 -5.71 14.38
CA LEU A 9 34.76 -6.88 13.92
C LEU A 9 33.36 -6.52 13.39
N THR A 10 32.75 -5.43 13.87
CA THR A 10 31.34 -5.10 13.60
C THR A 10 31.13 -3.61 13.43
N GLN A 11 30.03 -3.28 12.75
CA GLN A 11 29.47 -1.94 12.70
C GLN A 11 28.10 -1.95 13.35
N ILE A 12 27.84 -1.00 14.25
CA ILE A 12 26.61 -0.88 15.02
C ILE A 12 25.97 0.45 14.66
N PHE A 13 24.67 0.41 14.36
CA PHE A 13 23.85 1.60 14.14
C PHE A 13 22.84 1.71 15.28
N HIS A 14 22.78 2.87 15.90
CA HIS A 14 21.85 3.17 16.96
C HIS A 14 21.17 4.51 16.70
N GLU A 15 19.86 4.55 16.84
CA GLU A 15 19.08 5.77 16.74
C GLU A 15 18.56 6.16 18.12
N VAL A 16 18.89 7.38 18.55
CA VAL A 16 18.42 7.92 19.82
C VAL A 16 17.00 8.43 19.62
N GLN A 17 16.04 7.70 20.20
CA GLN A 17 14.62 8.06 20.17
C GLN A 17 14.12 8.20 21.61
N PRO A 18 13.63 9.38 22.01
CA PRO A 18 13.13 9.60 23.37
C PRO A 18 11.80 8.90 23.64
N VAL A 19 11.07 8.52 22.59
CA VAL A 19 9.75 7.88 22.69
C VAL A 19 9.80 6.52 21.99
N ARG A 20 9.52 5.45 22.73
CA ARG A 20 9.50 4.07 22.21
C ARG A 20 8.22 3.30 22.56
N GLY A 21 7.11 3.98 22.66
CA GLY A 21 5.84 3.35 22.95
C GLY A 21 4.76 4.38 23.25
N PHE A 22 3.54 3.92 23.39
CA PHE A 22 2.40 4.77 23.68
C PHE A 22 2.56 5.41 25.07
N GLN A 23 2.54 6.74 25.14
CA GLN A 23 2.68 7.55 26.37
C GLN A 23 3.92 7.19 27.21
N SER A 24 5.02 6.79 26.56
CA SER A 24 6.27 6.47 27.24
C SER A 24 7.42 7.30 26.71
N SER A 25 8.36 7.63 27.59
CA SER A 25 9.62 8.29 27.24
C SER A 25 10.79 7.54 27.84
N MET A 26 11.95 7.63 27.19
CA MET A 26 13.19 7.04 27.62
C MET A 26 14.22 8.13 27.87
N ASP A 27 15.22 7.82 28.70
CA ASP A 27 16.40 8.66 28.86
C ASP A 27 17.15 8.77 27.50
N LEU A 28 17.76 9.91 27.28
CA LEU A 28 18.60 10.17 26.11
C LEU A 28 19.99 9.53 26.23
N ILE A 29 20.33 8.95 27.39
CA ILE A 29 21.57 8.22 27.57
C ILE A 29 21.51 6.89 26.84
N SER A 30 22.39 6.71 25.87
CA SER A 30 22.48 5.48 25.07
C SER A 30 23.57 4.58 25.60
N THR A 31 23.21 3.39 26.07
CA THR A 31 24.16 2.36 26.45
C THR A 31 24.30 1.35 25.34
N ILE A 32 25.49 1.24 24.74
CA ILE A 32 25.74 0.42 23.56
C ILE A 32 26.81 -0.59 23.83
N GLY A 33 26.49 -1.87 23.71
CA GLY A 33 27.44 -2.97 23.87
C GLY A 33 28.35 -3.11 22.65
N VAL A 34 29.66 -3.06 22.87
CA VAL A 34 30.68 -3.13 21.79
C VAL A 34 31.53 -4.41 21.85
N GLY A 35 31.05 -5.41 22.58
CA GLY A 35 31.72 -6.70 22.77
C GLY A 35 33.04 -6.59 23.52
N LYS A 36 34.10 -7.22 23.01
CA LYS A 36 35.43 -7.24 23.60
C LYS A 36 36.36 -6.13 23.08
N SER A 37 35.81 -5.15 22.36
CA SER A 37 36.63 -4.05 21.83
C SER A 37 37.12 -3.15 22.95
N GLU A 38 38.38 -2.74 22.89
CA GLU A 38 38.98 -1.76 23.84
C GLU A 38 38.82 -0.34 23.32
N LYS A 39 38.72 -0.17 21.99
CA LYS A 39 38.54 1.10 21.32
C LYS A 39 37.53 0.97 20.20
N ILE A 40 36.86 2.07 19.88
CA ILE A 40 35.87 2.17 18.81
C ILE A 40 36.09 3.44 18.01
N ASP A 41 35.62 3.45 16.76
CA ASP A 41 35.40 4.67 16.00
C ASP A 41 33.92 5.03 16.12
N LEU A 42 33.64 6.27 16.45
CA LEU A 42 32.30 6.79 16.68
C LEU A 42 31.99 7.90 15.67
N LYS A 43 30.78 7.82 15.08
CA LYS A 43 30.21 8.90 14.29
C LYS A 43 28.84 9.23 14.85
N ILE A 44 28.61 10.49 15.17
CA ILE A 44 27.32 11.02 15.63
C ILE A 44 26.79 11.94 14.54
N ILE A 45 25.52 11.78 14.17
CA ILE A 45 24.80 12.61 13.22
C ILE A 45 23.59 13.20 13.93
N TRP A 46 23.55 14.52 14.06
CA TRP A 46 22.44 15.25 14.65
C TRP A 46 21.31 15.51 13.64
N PRO A 47 20.10 15.80 14.08
CA PRO A 47 18.97 16.12 13.20
C PRO A 47 19.23 17.32 12.26
N SER A 48 20.07 18.25 12.65
CA SER A 48 20.51 19.38 11.80
C SER A 48 21.37 18.97 10.63
N GLY A 49 21.89 17.72 10.61
CA GLY A 49 22.88 17.22 9.65
C GLY A 49 24.32 17.42 10.09
N LYS A 50 24.57 18.11 11.20
CA LYS A 50 25.92 18.19 11.77
C LYS A 50 26.42 16.82 12.20
N THR A 51 27.71 16.59 12.02
CA THR A 51 28.33 15.30 12.26
C THR A 51 29.61 15.45 13.06
N LYS A 52 29.85 14.54 14.00
CA LYS A 52 31.11 14.43 14.73
C LYS A 52 31.69 13.04 14.56
N ILE A 53 32.94 12.96 14.18
CA ILE A 53 33.68 11.70 14.02
C ILE A 53 34.83 11.68 15.04
N ILE A 54 34.97 10.58 15.76
CA ILE A 54 36.01 10.37 16.76
C ILE A 54 36.57 8.97 16.53
N ASN A 55 37.86 8.88 16.27
CA ASN A 55 38.54 7.62 16.08
C ASN A 55 39.25 7.16 17.33
N GLY A 56 39.22 5.87 17.61
CA GLY A 56 39.95 5.28 18.73
C GLY A 56 39.44 5.67 20.12
N LEU A 57 38.16 5.95 20.26
CA LEU A 57 37.52 6.27 21.53
C LEU A 57 37.58 5.05 22.48
N ALA A 58 38.01 5.27 23.72
CA ALA A 58 38.05 4.20 24.72
C ALA A 58 36.64 3.72 25.10
N VAL A 59 36.47 2.46 25.41
CA VAL A 59 35.21 1.89 25.87
C VAL A 59 35.05 1.93 27.40
N ASN A 60 33.91 1.49 27.91
CA ASN A 60 33.58 1.45 29.33
C ASN A 60 33.63 2.82 30.03
N SER A 61 33.26 3.87 29.31
CA SER A 61 33.25 5.25 29.82
C SER A 61 31.95 5.94 29.36
N LEU A 62 31.54 6.94 30.13
CA LEU A 62 30.44 7.84 29.72
C LEU A 62 31.04 9.03 28.99
N TYR A 63 30.47 9.34 27.84
CA TYR A 63 30.85 10.48 27.01
C TYR A 63 29.66 11.39 26.81
N GLU A 64 29.91 12.67 26.84
CA GLU A 64 28.94 13.72 26.50
C GLU A 64 29.41 14.48 25.27
N PHE A 65 28.50 14.65 24.32
CA PHE A 65 28.78 15.32 23.05
C PHE A 65 27.77 16.42 22.80
N GLU A 66 28.27 17.61 22.50
CA GLU A 66 27.47 18.77 22.18
C GLU A 66 27.44 19.00 20.67
N GLU A 67 26.25 19.23 20.11
CA GLU A 67 26.06 19.56 18.70
C GLU A 67 26.78 20.86 18.30
N ALA A 68 26.94 21.80 19.23
CA ALA A 68 27.65 23.05 18.99
C ALA A 68 29.11 22.82 18.54
N ASN A 69 29.71 21.70 18.97
CA ASN A 69 31.08 21.30 18.68
C ASN A 69 31.18 20.31 17.50
N ALA A 70 30.17 20.25 16.64
CA ALA A 70 30.13 19.40 15.47
C ALA A 70 30.13 20.21 14.18
N ASP A 71 30.67 19.63 13.12
CA ASP A 71 30.82 20.27 11.81
C ASP A 71 29.81 19.71 10.81
N PHE A 72 29.49 20.49 9.78
CA PHE A 72 28.80 19.96 8.60
C PHE A 72 29.82 19.20 7.75
N ILE A 73 29.67 17.89 7.70
CA ILE A 73 30.48 17.04 6.80
C ILE A 73 29.62 16.75 5.58
N GLU A 74 30.03 17.29 4.42
CA GLU A 74 29.46 16.86 3.14
C GLU A 74 29.84 15.39 2.92
N GLU A 75 28.91 14.49 3.20
CA GLU A 75 29.03 13.15 2.66
C GLU A 75 28.87 13.22 1.14
N LYS A 76 29.93 12.87 0.40
CA LYS A 76 29.77 12.55 -1.01
C LYS A 76 28.67 11.48 -1.10
N GLN A 77 27.46 11.90 -1.45
CA GLN A 77 26.42 10.96 -1.79
C GLN A 77 26.97 10.08 -2.91
N SER A 78 27.24 8.82 -2.61
CA SER A 78 27.43 7.85 -3.67
C SER A 78 26.21 7.96 -4.58
N GLU A 79 26.41 8.11 -5.87
CA GLU A 79 25.31 8.10 -6.84
C GLU A 79 24.46 6.84 -6.54
N LYS A 80 23.30 7.06 -5.93
CA LYS A 80 22.36 5.97 -5.69
C LYS A 80 21.94 5.48 -7.06
N LYS A 81 22.40 4.29 -7.45
CA LYS A 81 21.92 3.63 -8.65
C LYS A 81 20.40 3.42 -8.45
N LEU A 82 19.61 4.22 -9.14
CA LEU A 82 18.16 4.09 -9.09
C LEU A 82 17.80 2.73 -9.69
N ILE A 83 17.12 1.89 -8.91
CA ILE A 83 16.57 0.62 -9.36
C ILE A 83 15.31 0.86 -10.18
N PHE A 84 14.54 1.91 -9.80
CA PHE A 84 13.32 2.32 -10.48
C PHE A 84 13.52 3.72 -11.08
N LYS A 85 13.03 3.90 -12.29
CA LYS A 85 12.92 5.19 -12.95
C LYS A 85 11.45 5.57 -13.01
N LYS A 86 11.13 6.81 -12.62
CA LYS A 86 9.78 7.35 -12.82
C LYS A 86 9.56 7.53 -14.33
N ASP A 87 8.58 6.80 -14.86
CA ASP A 87 8.09 6.99 -16.21
C ASP A 87 6.71 7.67 -16.11
N ILE A 88 6.54 8.78 -16.80
CA ILE A 88 5.28 9.51 -16.85
C ILE A 88 4.73 9.28 -18.25
N GLN A 89 3.68 8.49 -18.31
CA GLN A 89 3.01 8.17 -19.57
C GLN A 89 1.60 8.77 -19.53
N ASP A 90 1.28 9.61 -20.51
CA ASP A 90 0.03 10.37 -20.56
C ASP A 90 -1.22 9.49 -20.75
N TYR A 91 -1.02 8.22 -21.07
CA TYR A 91 -2.10 7.24 -21.31
C TYR A 91 -2.37 6.29 -20.13
N PHE A 92 -1.62 6.42 -19.01
CA PHE A 92 -1.93 5.66 -17.81
C PHE A 92 -2.92 6.45 -16.95
N PRO A 93 -3.97 5.81 -16.42
CA PRO A 93 -4.98 6.52 -15.63
C PRO A 93 -4.39 7.14 -14.38
N ILE A 94 -4.87 8.33 -14.05
CA ILE A 94 -4.57 8.99 -12.79
C ILE A 94 -5.75 8.75 -11.86
N HIS A 95 -5.49 8.13 -10.71
CA HIS A 95 -6.50 7.96 -9.68
C HIS A 95 -7.01 9.32 -9.20
N LYS A 96 -8.31 9.42 -9.03
CA LYS A 96 -8.99 10.62 -8.53
C LYS A 96 -9.85 10.23 -7.36
N GLU A 97 -9.78 11.03 -6.31
CA GLU A 97 -10.62 10.92 -5.13
C GLU A 97 -11.69 12.00 -5.12
N ASN A 98 -12.78 11.74 -4.43
CA ASN A 98 -13.76 12.77 -4.12
C ASN A 98 -13.28 13.66 -2.95
N ASN A 99 -14.04 14.69 -2.63
CA ASN A 99 -13.67 15.66 -1.57
C ASN A 99 -14.27 15.31 -0.20
N PHE A 100 -14.54 14.03 0.08
CA PHE A 100 -15.08 13.63 1.38
C PHE A 100 -14.00 13.73 2.47
N VAL A 101 -14.42 14.14 3.68
CA VAL A 101 -13.53 14.26 4.85
C VAL A 101 -14.08 13.40 5.98
N ASP A 102 -13.47 12.25 6.21
CA ASP A 102 -13.89 11.26 7.20
C ASP A 102 -14.02 11.83 8.61
N PHE A 103 -13.13 12.73 8.99
CA PHE A 103 -13.07 13.32 10.33
C PHE A 103 -14.31 14.14 10.72
N HIS A 104 -15.18 14.45 9.76
CA HIS A 104 -16.48 15.04 10.04
C HIS A 104 -17.47 14.03 10.63
N SER A 105 -17.34 12.76 10.23
CA SER A 105 -18.20 11.64 10.65
C SER A 105 -17.55 10.79 11.73
N ASP A 106 -16.25 10.53 11.59
CA ASP A 106 -15.46 9.72 12.53
C ASP A 106 -14.21 10.50 13.00
N ARG A 107 -14.34 11.09 14.17
CA ARG A 107 -13.30 11.96 14.78
C ARG A 107 -12.20 11.16 15.49
N LEU A 108 -12.37 9.86 15.70
CA LEU A 108 -11.44 9.03 16.43
C LEU A 108 -10.40 8.36 15.51
N ASN A 109 -10.65 8.35 14.21
CA ASN A 109 -9.70 7.86 13.25
C ASN A 109 -8.51 8.82 13.10
N TYR A 110 -7.33 8.27 12.95
CA TYR A 110 -6.08 9.03 12.76
C TYR A 110 -5.70 9.19 11.28
N HIS A 111 -6.41 8.55 10.37
CA HIS A 111 -6.26 8.67 8.91
C HIS A 111 -7.61 8.57 8.22
N MET A 112 -7.68 9.04 6.98
CA MET A 112 -8.89 8.95 6.16
C MET A 112 -9.00 7.55 5.56
N LEU A 113 -10.16 6.93 5.75
CA LEU A 113 -10.48 5.61 5.22
C LEU A 113 -11.07 5.70 3.80
N SER A 114 -11.74 6.81 3.49
CA SER A 114 -12.32 7.10 2.18
C SER A 114 -11.28 7.33 1.07
N THR A 115 -10.00 7.44 1.42
CA THR A 115 -8.92 7.64 0.45
C THR A 115 -7.96 6.45 0.41
N GLN A 116 -8.44 5.26 0.81
CA GLN A 116 -7.66 4.03 0.75
C GLN A 116 -7.90 3.32 -0.59
N GLY A 117 -6.83 3.00 -1.26
CA GLY A 117 -6.86 2.39 -2.57
C GLY A 117 -6.18 3.28 -3.62
N PRO A 118 -6.31 2.96 -4.90
CA PRO A 118 -6.72 1.66 -5.42
C PRO A 118 -5.63 0.60 -5.27
N LYS A 119 -6.01 -0.66 -5.05
CA LYS A 119 -5.12 -1.80 -5.20
C LYS A 119 -5.27 -2.37 -6.62
N ILE A 120 -4.24 -2.23 -7.41
CA ILE A 120 -4.23 -2.64 -8.81
C ILE A 120 -4.04 -4.16 -8.92
N SER A 121 -4.86 -4.82 -9.75
CA SER A 121 -4.71 -6.23 -10.08
C SER A 121 -4.24 -6.41 -11.52
N ILE A 122 -3.46 -7.45 -11.78
CA ILE A 122 -2.79 -7.66 -13.06
C ILE A 122 -2.95 -9.13 -13.47
N ALA A 123 -3.49 -9.37 -14.67
CA ALA A 123 -3.59 -10.68 -15.31
C ALA A 123 -3.81 -10.53 -16.82
N ASP A 124 -3.68 -11.62 -17.57
CA ASP A 124 -4.09 -11.68 -18.97
C ASP A 124 -5.60 -11.92 -19.03
N LEU A 125 -6.37 -10.88 -19.29
CA LEU A 125 -7.83 -10.90 -19.26
C LEU A 125 -8.47 -11.19 -20.63
N ASN A 126 -7.68 -11.16 -21.72
CA ASN A 126 -8.19 -11.36 -23.07
C ASN A 126 -7.52 -12.52 -23.81
N GLY A 127 -6.64 -13.28 -23.12
CA GLY A 127 -5.98 -14.45 -23.67
C GLY A 127 -4.88 -14.15 -24.70
N ASP A 128 -4.35 -12.91 -24.76
CA ASP A 128 -3.33 -12.51 -25.73
C ASP A 128 -1.89 -12.80 -25.29
N GLY A 129 -1.70 -13.33 -24.09
CA GLY A 129 -0.41 -13.66 -23.49
C GLY A 129 0.29 -12.47 -22.86
N LYS A 130 -0.36 -11.33 -22.69
CA LYS A 130 0.15 -10.14 -22.00
C LYS A 130 -0.71 -9.82 -20.80
N ASN A 131 -0.08 -9.24 -19.80
CA ASN A 131 -0.80 -8.79 -18.62
C ASN A 131 -1.58 -7.51 -18.90
N ASP A 132 -2.84 -7.51 -18.48
CA ASP A 132 -3.76 -6.39 -18.44
C ASP A 132 -3.91 -5.87 -17.02
N ILE A 133 -4.61 -4.75 -16.84
CA ILE A 133 -4.71 -4.07 -15.56
C ILE A 133 -6.18 -3.82 -15.21
N VAL A 134 -6.56 -4.20 -13.99
CA VAL A 134 -7.78 -3.73 -13.33
C VAL A 134 -7.40 -2.61 -12.37
N PHE A 135 -7.99 -1.44 -12.61
CA PHE A 135 -7.72 -0.22 -11.85
C PHE A 135 -9.01 0.22 -11.14
N PRO A 136 -9.16 -0.08 -9.84
CA PRO A 136 -10.34 0.29 -9.07
C PRO A 136 -10.51 1.81 -8.99
N GLY A 137 -11.74 2.28 -9.04
CA GLY A 137 -12.11 3.69 -8.98
C GLY A 137 -12.70 4.07 -7.63
N ALA A 138 -12.41 5.29 -7.17
CA ALA A 138 -13.04 5.86 -6.00
C ALA A 138 -14.49 6.27 -6.30
N LYS A 139 -15.28 6.55 -5.27
CA LYS A 139 -16.66 7.00 -5.41
C LYS A 139 -16.79 8.23 -6.31
N GLY A 140 -17.65 8.14 -7.30
CA GLY A 140 -17.84 9.16 -8.34
C GLY A 140 -16.86 9.04 -9.52
N PHE A 141 -16.00 8.02 -9.52
CA PHE A 141 -15.06 7.73 -10.61
C PHE A 141 -15.09 6.24 -10.93
N ALA A 142 -15.40 5.92 -12.19
CA ALA A 142 -15.49 4.52 -12.61
C ALA A 142 -14.15 3.81 -12.52
N SER A 143 -14.18 2.53 -12.12
CA SER A 143 -13.05 1.62 -12.28
C SER A 143 -12.71 1.48 -13.77
N GLN A 144 -11.48 1.04 -14.08
CA GLN A 144 -11.03 0.87 -15.45
C GLN A 144 -10.40 -0.51 -15.65
N ILE A 145 -10.67 -1.10 -16.79
CA ILE A 145 -9.98 -2.29 -17.28
C ILE A 145 -9.17 -1.87 -18.50
N LEU A 146 -7.86 -2.06 -18.42
CA LEU A 146 -6.91 -1.60 -19.42
C LEU A 146 -6.17 -2.78 -20.00
N PHE A 147 -6.28 -2.92 -21.31
CA PHE A 147 -5.61 -3.98 -22.08
C PHE A 147 -4.28 -3.51 -22.62
N SER A 148 -3.27 -4.38 -22.52
CA SER A 148 -1.92 -4.12 -23.01
C SER A 148 -1.88 -4.19 -24.54
N GLN A 149 -1.48 -3.11 -25.20
CA GLN A 149 -1.28 -3.08 -26.64
C GLN A 149 0.07 -2.46 -27.01
N GLY A 150 1.12 -3.30 -26.99
CA GLY A 150 2.48 -2.83 -27.20
C GLY A 150 2.94 -1.90 -26.07
N ASP A 151 3.22 -0.65 -26.40
CA ASP A 151 3.65 0.36 -25.41
C ASP A 151 2.48 1.19 -24.87
N LYS A 152 1.23 0.80 -25.13
CA LYS A 152 0.03 1.54 -24.74
C LYS A 152 -0.95 0.67 -23.97
N TRP A 153 -1.77 1.35 -23.19
CA TRP A 153 -2.92 0.78 -22.51
C TRP A 153 -4.19 1.29 -23.20
N ILE A 154 -5.10 0.39 -23.55
CA ILE A 154 -6.37 0.72 -24.17
C ILE A 154 -7.53 0.19 -23.33
N SER A 155 -8.63 0.90 -23.30
CA SER A 155 -9.87 0.43 -22.69
C SER A 155 -10.87 -0.04 -23.76
N ASN A 156 -11.81 -0.88 -23.33
CA ASN A 156 -12.94 -1.31 -24.15
C ASN A 156 -14.16 -0.45 -23.84
N GLU A 157 -14.85 0.06 -24.86
CA GLU A 157 -16.00 0.95 -24.71
C GLU A 157 -17.15 0.29 -23.93
N LYS A 158 -17.45 -1.00 -24.20
CA LYS A 158 -18.49 -1.73 -23.47
C LYS A 158 -18.17 -1.88 -21.99
N ASN A 159 -16.91 -2.17 -21.68
CA ASN A 159 -16.44 -2.24 -20.28
C ASN A 159 -16.53 -0.87 -19.61
N ASN A 160 -16.16 0.20 -20.30
CA ASN A 160 -16.27 1.55 -19.77
C ASN A 160 -17.73 1.91 -19.46
N GLU A 161 -18.69 1.61 -20.35
CA GLU A 161 -20.11 1.82 -20.13
C GLU A 161 -20.65 0.98 -18.96
N LEU A 162 -20.16 -0.25 -18.79
CA LEU A 162 -20.53 -1.13 -17.70
C LEU A 162 -20.04 -0.58 -16.36
N LEU A 163 -18.77 -0.19 -16.29
CA LEU A 163 -18.14 0.29 -15.08
C LEU A 163 -18.65 1.68 -14.66
N GLU A 164 -18.99 2.54 -15.61
CA GLU A 164 -19.59 3.86 -15.32
C GLU A 164 -20.92 3.74 -14.57
N LYS A 165 -21.69 2.69 -14.80
CA LYS A 165 -22.94 2.45 -14.06
C LYS A 165 -22.71 2.12 -12.58
N ASN A 166 -21.50 1.78 -12.20
CA ASN A 166 -21.09 1.44 -10.84
C ASN A 166 -20.22 2.52 -10.18
N ASN A 167 -20.12 3.70 -10.75
CA ASN A 167 -19.24 4.77 -10.26
C ASN A 167 -19.63 5.35 -8.88
N GLU A 168 -20.83 5.03 -8.37
CA GLU A 168 -21.25 5.39 -7.01
C GLU A 168 -20.63 4.48 -5.93
N SER A 169 -20.03 3.35 -6.32
CA SER A 169 -19.30 2.45 -5.44
C SER A 169 -17.85 2.90 -5.32
N GLU A 170 -17.31 2.76 -4.12
CA GLU A 170 -15.88 2.88 -3.86
C GLU A 170 -15.25 1.50 -4.06
N HIS A 171 -14.55 1.27 -5.15
CA HIS A 171 -13.87 0.01 -5.37
C HIS A 171 -12.43 0.09 -4.82
N ILE A 172 -12.06 -0.83 -3.92
CA ILE A 172 -10.79 -0.78 -3.20
C ILE A 172 -9.79 -1.79 -3.75
N GLU A 173 -10.22 -3.03 -3.88
CA GLU A 173 -9.39 -4.15 -4.33
C GLU A 173 -10.15 -5.02 -5.32
N SER A 174 -9.41 -5.78 -6.13
CA SER A 174 -9.99 -6.77 -7.03
C SER A 174 -9.24 -8.10 -6.97
N ALA A 175 -9.99 -9.19 -7.03
CA ALA A 175 -9.48 -10.53 -7.28
C ALA A 175 -9.78 -10.92 -8.73
N ILE A 176 -8.82 -11.59 -9.37
CA ILE A 176 -8.95 -12.10 -10.73
C ILE A 176 -8.85 -13.61 -10.67
N LEU A 177 -9.93 -14.29 -11.02
CA LEU A 177 -10.05 -15.75 -10.93
C LEU A 177 -11.13 -16.24 -11.92
N ASP A 178 -11.08 -17.49 -12.30
CA ASP A 178 -12.11 -18.17 -13.09
C ASP A 178 -13.19 -18.65 -12.11
N VAL A 179 -14.35 -17.96 -12.05
CA VAL A 179 -15.40 -18.26 -11.04
C VAL A 179 -16.43 -19.27 -11.53
N ASP A 180 -16.58 -19.48 -12.83
CA ASP A 180 -17.56 -20.38 -13.40
C ASP A 180 -16.96 -21.59 -14.13
N ASN A 181 -15.61 -21.72 -14.06
CA ASN A 181 -14.82 -22.81 -14.63
C ASN A 181 -14.96 -22.92 -16.17
N ASP A 182 -15.11 -21.79 -16.84
CA ASP A 182 -15.15 -21.72 -18.30
C ASP A 182 -13.78 -21.54 -18.95
N GLY A 183 -12.74 -21.28 -18.15
CA GLY A 183 -11.34 -21.14 -18.55
C GLY A 183 -10.91 -19.69 -18.75
N ASP A 184 -11.81 -18.74 -18.58
CA ASP A 184 -11.55 -17.31 -18.69
C ASP A 184 -11.44 -16.66 -17.31
N LEU A 185 -10.69 -15.56 -17.22
CA LEU A 185 -10.51 -14.89 -15.93
C LEU A 185 -11.56 -13.81 -15.71
N ASP A 186 -12.30 -13.95 -14.63
CA ASP A 186 -13.31 -13.03 -14.16
C ASP A 186 -12.74 -12.03 -13.13
N ILE A 187 -13.53 -11.02 -12.78
CA ILE A 187 -13.12 -9.99 -11.84
C ILE A 187 -14.14 -9.87 -10.72
N TYR A 188 -13.69 -10.10 -9.49
CA TYR A 188 -14.43 -9.72 -8.30
C TYR A 188 -13.84 -8.43 -7.72
N MET A 189 -14.66 -7.39 -7.51
CA MET A 189 -14.24 -6.10 -6.94
C MET A 189 -14.95 -5.85 -5.61
N THR A 190 -14.18 -5.56 -4.57
CA THR A 190 -14.70 -5.15 -3.28
C THR A 190 -15.22 -3.72 -3.34
N SER A 191 -16.38 -3.50 -2.73
CA SER A 191 -17.02 -2.19 -2.63
C SER A 191 -17.02 -1.72 -1.19
N GLY A 192 -16.34 -0.61 -0.92
CA GLY A 192 -16.11 -0.12 0.43
C GLY A 192 -16.53 1.34 0.61
N GLY A 193 -15.74 2.03 1.41
CA GLY A 193 -15.94 3.43 1.75
C GLY A 193 -16.76 3.64 3.02
N VAL A 194 -16.47 4.74 3.70
CA VAL A 194 -17.14 5.17 4.94
C VAL A 194 -18.15 6.29 4.69
N GLU A 195 -18.14 6.85 3.51
CA GLU A 195 -18.98 7.97 3.06
C GLU A 195 -20.35 7.55 2.55
N THR A 196 -20.56 6.25 2.43
CA THR A 196 -21.80 5.66 1.91
C THR A 196 -22.66 5.15 3.05
N SER A 197 -23.99 5.32 2.93
CA SER A 197 -24.94 4.77 3.90
C SER A 197 -24.86 3.25 3.92
N ILE A 198 -24.98 2.64 5.11
CA ILE A 198 -25.05 1.18 5.29
C ILE A 198 -26.24 0.53 4.55
N TYR A 199 -27.22 1.33 4.13
CA TYR A 199 -28.37 0.85 3.35
C TYR A 199 -28.18 0.99 1.84
N SER A 200 -27.04 1.54 1.40
CA SER A 200 -26.80 1.76 -0.03
C SER A 200 -26.48 0.47 -0.75
N THR A 201 -26.98 0.33 -1.96
CA THR A 201 -26.62 -0.75 -2.87
C THR A 201 -25.21 -0.59 -3.45
N SER A 202 -24.59 0.58 -3.29
CA SER A 202 -23.19 0.80 -3.69
C SER A 202 -22.17 0.11 -2.78
N LEU A 203 -22.61 -0.52 -1.69
CA LEU A 203 -21.80 -1.39 -0.85
C LEU A 203 -21.81 -2.86 -1.30
N TYR A 204 -22.60 -3.21 -2.30
CA TYR A 204 -22.47 -4.55 -2.88
C TYR A 204 -21.19 -4.64 -3.69
N ASP A 205 -20.46 -5.70 -3.45
CA ASP A 205 -19.31 -6.06 -4.26
C ASP A 205 -19.76 -6.40 -5.69
N VAL A 206 -18.85 -6.27 -6.62
CA VAL A 206 -19.15 -6.44 -8.04
C VAL A 206 -18.43 -7.67 -8.59
N LEU A 207 -19.19 -8.60 -9.13
CA LEU A 207 -18.68 -9.72 -9.91
C LEU A 207 -18.90 -9.45 -11.39
N LEU A 208 -17.82 -9.44 -12.16
CA LEU A 208 -17.82 -9.27 -13.60
C LEU A 208 -17.37 -10.57 -14.26
N LEU A 209 -18.23 -11.14 -15.09
CA LEU A 209 -17.96 -12.35 -15.86
C LEU A 209 -17.40 -11.98 -17.22
N ASN A 210 -16.32 -12.63 -17.62
CA ASN A 210 -15.63 -12.48 -18.88
C ASN A 210 -16.30 -13.32 -19.98
N ASP A 211 -16.18 -12.93 -21.22
CA ASP A 211 -16.60 -13.73 -22.38
C ASP A 211 -15.42 -14.38 -23.12
N GLY A 212 -14.23 -14.40 -22.49
CA GLY A 212 -12.98 -14.89 -23.04
C GLY A 212 -12.27 -13.94 -24.00
N SER A 213 -12.88 -12.85 -24.34
CA SER A 213 -12.27 -11.82 -25.20
C SER A 213 -11.92 -10.53 -24.45
N GLY A 214 -12.10 -10.51 -23.13
CA GLY A 214 -11.93 -9.32 -22.30
C GLY A 214 -13.14 -8.38 -22.33
N VAL A 215 -14.31 -8.85 -22.75
CA VAL A 215 -15.58 -8.12 -22.63
C VAL A 215 -16.35 -8.69 -21.46
N PHE A 216 -16.65 -7.81 -20.50
CA PHE A 216 -17.24 -8.20 -19.25
C PHE A 216 -18.73 -7.92 -19.18
N SER A 217 -19.45 -8.75 -18.42
CA SER A 217 -20.83 -8.53 -18.03
C SER A 217 -20.96 -8.62 -16.51
N ARG A 218 -21.89 -7.87 -15.92
CA ARG A 218 -22.13 -7.95 -14.48
C ARG A 218 -22.93 -9.20 -14.16
N SER A 219 -22.50 -9.98 -13.17
CA SER A 219 -23.31 -11.04 -12.58
C SER A 219 -24.53 -10.46 -11.86
N ASP A 220 -25.65 -11.18 -11.91
CA ASP A 220 -26.87 -10.81 -11.19
C ASP A 220 -26.80 -11.14 -9.68
N GLN A 221 -25.70 -11.74 -9.22
CA GLN A 221 -25.52 -12.06 -7.80
C GLN A 221 -25.27 -10.80 -6.99
N ASN A 222 -25.94 -10.70 -5.84
CA ASN A 222 -25.63 -9.70 -4.81
C ASN A 222 -24.65 -10.30 -3.81
N LEU A 223 -23.44 -9.78 -3.75
CA LEU A 223 -22.36 -10.25 -2.90
C LEU A 223 -21.86 -9.08 -2.02
N PRO A 224 -21.67 -9.26 -0.72
CA PRO A 224 -22.31 -10.33 0.08
C PRO A 224 -23.83 -10.26 0.03
N ASP A 225 -24.52 -11.23 0.60
CA ASP A 225 -25.98 -11.32 0.53
C ASP A 225 -26.71 -10.06 1.06
N ASP A 226 -28.02 -9.93 0.76
CA ASP A 226 -28.82 -8.74 1.10
C ASP A 226 -28.85 -8.35 2.58
N ASN A 227 -28.43 -9.25 3.49
CA ASN A 227 -28.45 -9.03 4.93
C ASN A 227 -27.13 -8.46 5.47
N HIS A 228 -26.06 -8.45 4.65
CA HIS A 228 -24.72 -8.06 5.06
C HIS A 228 -24.11 -7.01 4.12
N LYS A 229 -24.69 -5.81 4.10
CA LYS A 229 -24.10 -4.67 3.39
C LYS A 229 -23.02 -4.05 4.27
N ILE A 230 -21.80 -4.49 4.10
CA ILE A 230 -20.66 -4.03 4.88
C ILE A 230 -19.61 -3.49 3.92
N SER A 231 -18.84 -2.52 4.37
CA SER A 231 -17.72 -1.98 3.58
C SER A 231 -16.64 -3.05 3.45
N SER A 232 -16.49 -3.62 2.27
CA SER A 232 -15.45 -4.58 1.92
C SER A 232 -14.13 -3.85 1.61
N GLU A 233 -13.00 -4.35 2.12
CA GLU A 233 -11.69 -3.68 1.97
C GLU A 233 -10.67 -4.52 1.24
N SER A 234 -10.72 -5.83 1.46
CA SER A 234 -9.73 -6.74 0.87
C SER A 234 -10.39 -8.04 0.44
N VAL A 235 -9.82 -8.68 -0.57
CA VAL A 235 -10.26 -9.98 -1.05
C VAL A 235 -9.04 -10.88 -1.30
N SER A 236 -9.17 -12.14 -0.91
CA SER A 236 -8.25 -13.21 -1.24
C SER A 236 -9.04 -14.44 -1.62
N TYR A 237 -8.46 -15.32 -2.42
CA TYR A 237 -9.13 -16.54 -2.84
C TYR A 237 -8.19 -17.74 -2.76
N ALA A 238 -8.75 -18.90 -2.47
CA ALA A 238 -8.09 -20.18 -2.47
C ALA A 238 -9.14 -21.29 -2.51
N ASP A 239 -8.78 -22.46 -3.02
CA ASP A 239 -9.54 -23.69 -2.84
C ASP A 239 -9.22 -24.23 -1.42
N ILE A 240 -10.08 -23.90 -0.43
CA ILE A 240 -9.82 -24.18 1.00
C ILE A 240 -10.17 -25.61 1.34
N ASP A 241 -11.22 -26.14 0.74
CA ASP A 241 -11.73 -27.49 1.04
C ASP A 241 -11.29 -28.55 0.01
N SER A 242 -10.55 -28.16 -1.01
CA SER A 242 -10.03 -29.03 -2.08
C SER A 242 -11.13 -29.67 -2.94
N GLU A 243 -12.25 -28.99 -3.13
CA GLU A 243 -13.35 -29.41 -4.02
C GLU A 243 -13.13 -28.99 -5.47
N GLY A 244 -12.14 -28.13 -5.75
CA GLY A 244 -11.70 -27.74 -7.10
C GLY A 244 -12.30 -26.42 -7.59
N ASP A 245 -13.00 -25.68 -6.73
CA ASP A 245 -13.47 -24.32 -6.95
C ASP A 245 -12.80 -23.34 -5.96
N PHE A 246 -12.93 -22.06 -6.24
CA PHE A 246 -12.29 -21.04 -5.40
C PHE A 246 -13.26 -20.46 -4.38
N ASP A 247 -12.86 -20.54 -3.11
CA ASP A 247 -13.47 -19.80 -2.01
C ASP A 247 -12.96 -18.37 -1.95
N LEU A 248 -13.83 -17.41 -1.62
CA LEU A 248 -13.47 -16.03 -1.39
C LEU A 248 -13.40 -15.72 0.09
N PHE A 249 -12.30 -15.14 0.52
CA PHE A 249 -12.16 -14.53 1.84
C PHE A 249 -12.18 -13.02 1.69
N ILE A 250 -13.21 -12.38 2.24
CA ILE A 250 -13.43 -10.94 2.14
C ILE A 250 -13.19 -10.32 3.51
N GLY A 251 -12.23 -9.40 3.56
CA GLY A 251 -11.97 -8.58 4.73
C GLY A 251 -12.89 -7.38 4.75
N GLU A 252 -13.73 -7.31 5.77
CA GLU A 252 -14.73 -6.26 5.94
C GLU A 252 -14.27 -5.24 6.98
N ARG A 253 -14.75 -4.02 6.83
CA ARG A 253 -14.58 -2.96 7.80
C ARG A 253 -15.91 -2.71 8.49
N SER A 254 -15.92 -2.88 9.80
CA SER A 254 -17.08 -2.53 10.62
C SER A 254 -17.25 -1.01 10.63
N LYS A 255 -18.44 -0.53 10.26
CA LYS A 255 -18.86 0.83 10.57
C LYS A 255 -19.17 0.92 12.06
N ILE A 256 -18.51 1.80 12.77
CA ILE A 256 -18.85 2.19 14.13
C ILE A 256 -20.04 3.15 14.11
#